data_691cc95c82b9a5779ad20464f3eae2f2
#
_entry.id   691cc95c82b9a5779ad20464f3eae2f2
#
_cell.length_a   1.000
_cell.length_b   1.000
_cell.length_c   1.000
_cell.angle_alpha   90.00
_cell.angle_beta   90.00
_cell.angle_gamma   90.00
#
_symmetry.space_group_name_H-M   'P 1'
#
loop_
_entity.id
_entity.type
_entity.pdbx_description
1 polymer ?
#
loop_
_entity_poly.entity_id
_entity_poly.type
_entity_poly.pdbx_seq_one_letter_code
_entity_poly.pdbx_strand_id
1 'polypeptide(L)'
;MAVAKVQRMVLPDGKVSYTVVGSNRLTITEAREYLRFLVEAGASPNTVKSYAYGLAAWWTVLDHTGHKFDDFPTTLFGSYLSYLRTGDLPGTTRIGTPDESRGMAAASLQRRGAAVLSMYKYFADAHDLLTPYRRLFSSHARAARRNPYAGFLTGIGPRRQHEQPIYRRRSPNRTETPVLLPQQVITILDSCSTQQSGTWTGSAAGLRDRLFFAVLAETGMRMGEALSLRHHDFHISGGGTPYVQIVDRGDHPHGMRAKSGGRRIFIGDDLVGIYSEFVWQLVAQGADVVVDDLSTHFVFVNLVRGEKYAAMRPETVYDKVDAIKATHSDLPAEWTPHWFRHTHATALLLSGAPPHVVMRRLGHADVQTTLSIYGWVTEDAEMRSVGQWKSYVAGWKGLHEQHQ
;
A
#
# COMPACT_ATOMS: atom_id res chain seq x y z
N MET A 1 6.76 1.49 32.77
CA MET A 1 6.92 0.14 32.22
C MET A 1 7.96 0.16 31.12
N ALA A 2 8.89 -0.79 31.17
CA ALA A 2 9.94 -0.90 30.17
C ALA A 2 9.34 -1.46 28.87
N VAL A 3 9.40 -0.69 27.80
CA VAL A 3 8.83 -1.05 26.49
C VAL A 3 9.95 -1.01 25.47
N ALA A 4 10.11 -2.08 24.70
CA ALA A 4 11.04 -2.07 23.58
C ALA A 4 10.56 -1.07 22.53
N LYS A 5 11.48 -0.35 21.90
CA LYS A 5 11.20 0.75 20.98
C LYS A 5 11.90 0.52 19.64
N VAL A 6 11.27 1.03 18.59
CA VAL A 6 11.89 1.08 17.26
C VAL A 6 12.72 2.34 17.14
N GLN A 7 13.96 2.20 16.69
CA GLN A 7 14.86 3.30 16.39
C GLN A 7 15.13 3.33 14.88
N ARG A 8 14.96 4.52 14.30
CA ARG A 8 15.35 4.78 12.90
C ARG A 8 16.86 5.03 12.85
N MET A 9 17.51 4.42 11.88
CA MET A 9 18.94 4.59 11.60
C MET A 9 19.12 5.07 10.17
N VAL A 10 20.17 5.85 9.94
CA VAL A 10 20.65 6.17 8.59
C VAL A 10 21.97 5.43 8.42
N LEU A 11 22.03 4.57 7.39
CA LEU A 11 23.23 3.82 7.05
C LEU A 11 24.27 4.73 6.37
N PRO A 12 25.56 4.34 6.33
CA PRO A 12 26.61 5.14 5.70
C PRO A 12 26.35 5.48 4.22
N ASP A 13 25.57 4.64 3.52
CA ASP A 13 25.12 4.84 2.15
C ASP A 13 23.88 5.76 2.03
N GLY A 14 23.46 6.40 3.13
CA GLY A 14 22.30 7.29 3.20
C GLY A 14 20.95 6.56 3.28
N LYS A 15 20.92 5.24 3.18
CA LYS A 15 19.67 4.48 3.28
C LYS A 15 19.13 4.46 4.70
N VAL A 16 17.79 4.49 4.80
CA VAL A 16 17.09 4.39 6.07
C VAL A 16 16.87 2.94 6.44
N SER A 17 17.28 2.57 7.65
CA SER A 17 17.01 1.28 8.27
C SER A 17 16.37 1.46 9.65
N TYR A 18 16.00 0.36 10.28
CA TYR A 18 15.35 0.33 11.59
C TYR A 18 15.95 -0.76 12.46
N THR A 19 16.05 -0.48 13.75
CA THR A 19 16.44 -1.46 14.76
C THR A 19 15.47 -1.44 15.93
N VAL A 20 15.54 -2.47 16.78
CA VAL A 20 14.76 -2.57 18.01
C VAL A 20 15.70 -2.41 19.20
N VAL A 21 15.32 -1.52 20.11
CA VAL A 21 16.04 -1.22 21.34
C VAL A 21 15.21 -1.72 22.52
N GLY A 22 15.80 -2.52 23.37
CA GLY A 22 15.15 -3.07 24.56
C GLY A 22 14.95 -2.05 25.68
N SER A 23 14.33 -2.50 26.75
CA SER A 23 14.08 -1.72 27.96
C SER A 23 15.35 -1.18 28.62
N ASN A 24 16.46 -1.89 28.47
CA ASN A 24 17.81 -1.52 28.93
C ASN A 24 18.54 -0.52 28.04
N ARG A 25 17.86 0.01 27.00
CA ARG A 25 18.40 0.90 25.96
C ARG A 25 19.49 0.28 25.07
N LEU A 26 19.71 -1.02 25.16
CA LEU A 26 20.61 -1.73 24.26
C LEU A 26 19.84 -2.27 23.04
N THR A 27 20.54 -2.35 21.91
CA THR A 27 19.97 -2.95 20.70
C THR A 27 19.77 -4.45 20.91
N ILE A 28 18.59 -4.96 20.56
CA ILE A 28 18.28 -6.38 20.61
C ILE A 28 18.96 -7.06 19.42
N THR A 29 19.93 -7.93 19.71
CA THR A 29 20.83 -8.52 18.70
C THR A 29 20.05 -9.33 17.66
N GLU A 30 19.14 -10.17 18.07
CA GLU A 30 18.35 -11.05 17.21
C GLU A 30 17.42 -10.24 16.31
N ALA A 31 16.77 -9.22 16.85
CA ALA A 31 15.95 -8.32 16.04
C ALA A 31 16.77 -7.56 15.00
N ARG A 32 17.96 -7.07 15.38
CA ARG A 32 18.88 -6.36 14.48
C ARG A 32 19.38 -7.27 13.36
N GLU A 33 19.76 -8.49 13.69
CA GLU A 33 20.25 -9.47 12.72
C GLU A 33 19.18 -9.78 11.68
N TYR A 34 17.98 -10.11 12.12
CA TYR A 34 16.87 -10.41 11.23
C TYR A 34 16.47 -9.21 10.36
N LEU A 35 16.39 -7.99 10.94
CA LEU A 35 16.07 -6.79 10.17
C LEU A 35 17.16 -6.46 9.13
N ARG A 36 18.44 -6.74 9.45
CA ARG A 36 19.54 -6.62 8.49
C ARG A 36 19.39 -7.63 7.35
N PHE A 37 19.11 -8.88 7.66
CA PHE A 37 18.82 -9.90 6.65
C PHE A 37 17.68 -9.45 5.71
N LEU A 38 16.60 -8.85 6.22
CA LEU A 38 15.53 -8.35 5.38
C LEU A 38 16.00 -7.25 4.41
N VAL A 39 16.87 -6.36 4.87
CA VAL A 39 17.45 -5.31 4.00
C VAL A 39 18.32 -5.93 2.90
N GLU A 40 19.18 -6.88 3.25
CA GLU A 40 20.05 -7.60 2.34
C GLU A 40 19.25 -8.44 1.32
N ALA A 41 18.11 -9.02 1.75
CA ALA A 41 17.16 -9.73 0.90
C ALA A 41 16.28 -8.80 0.03
N GLY A 42 16.54 -7.48 0.03
CA GLY A 42 15.83 -6.52 -0.82
C GLY A 42 14.45 -6.10 -0.32
N ALA A 43 14.11 -6.31 0.95
CA ALA A 43 12.84 -5.86 1.50
C ALA A 43 12.74 -4.33 1.48
N SER A 44 11.51 -3.82 1.22
CA SER A 44 11.30 -2.37 1.20
C SER A 44 11.50 -1.75 2.59
N PRO A 45 11.98 -0.49 2.71
CA PRO A 45 12.14 0.20 3.99
C PRO A 45 10.86 0.21 4.84
N ASN A 46 9.69 0.31 4.20
CA ASN A 46 8.40 0.23 4.88
C ASN A 46 8.09 -1.17 5.43
N THR A 47 8.56 -2.23 4.77
CA THR A 47 8.45 -3.60 5.28
C THR A 47 9.32 -3.75 6.51
N VAL A 48 10.59 -3.34 6.42
CA VAL A 48 11.54 -3.37 7.55
C VAL A 48 11.00 -2.57 8.75
N LYS A 49 10.49 -1.34 8.50
CA LYS A 49 9.84 -0.51 9.52
C LYS A 49 8.68 -1.24 10.20
N SER A 50 7.77 -1.79 9.40
CA SER A 50 6.59 -2.48 9.92
C SER A 50 6.96 -3.72 10.74
N TYR A 51 7.97 -4.46 10.30
CA TYR A 51 8.48 -5.63 11.00
C TYR A 51 9.17 -5.24 12.29
N ALA A 52 9.99 -4.18 12.30
CA ALA A 52 10.61 -3.66 13.52
C ALA A 52 9.56 -3.33 14.60
N TYR A 53 8.43 -2.72 14.25
CA TYR A 53 7.34 -2.47 15.20
C TYR A 53 6.69 -3.76 15.72
N GLY A 54 6.55 -4.79 14.88
CA GLY A 54 6.05 -6.10 15.30
C GLY A 54 7.01 -6.75 16.30
N LEU A 55 8.30 -6.72 16.00
CA LEU A 55 9.34 -7.25 16.86
C LEU A 55 9.45 -6.49 18.19
N ALA A 56 9.42 -5.15 18.17
CA ALA A 56 9.43 -4.36 19.40
C ALA A 56 8.27 -4.73 20.33
N ALA A 57 7.08 -4.91 19.79
CA ALA A 57 5.93 -5.36 20.58
C ALA A 57 6.12 -6.79 21.12
N TRP A 58 6.75 -7.69 20.35
CA TRP A 58 7.07 -9.05 20.78
C TRP A 58 8.05 -9.04 21.96
N TRP A 59 9.18 -8.30 21.85
CA TRP A 59 10.14 -8.18 22.94
C TRP A 59 9.54 -7.51 24.19
N THR A 60 8.63 -6.57 24.03
CA THR A 60 7.88 -6.00 25.15
C THR A 60 7.10 -7.06 25.91
N VAL A 61 6.47 -8.02 25.21
CA VAL A 61 5.74 -9.12 25.84
C VAL A 61 6.71 -10.12 26.49
N LEU A 62 7.82 -10.47 25.84
CA LEU A 62 8.87 -11.34 26.40
C LEU A 62 9.41 -10.77 27.72
N ASP A 63 9.85 -9.51 27.71
CA ASP A 63 10.39 -8.82 28.88
C ASP A 63 9.36 -8.74 30.02
N HIS A 64 8.11 -8.42 29.70
CA HIS A 64 7.05 -8.31 30.70
C HIS A 64 6.73 -9.65 31.37
N THR A 65 6.78 -10.74 30.62
CA THR A 65 6.46 -12.08 31.12
C THR A 65 7.67 -12.86 31.63
N GLY A 66 8.87 -12.28 31.53
CA GLY A 66 10.12 -12.91 31.97
C GLY A 66 10.58 -14.08 31.09
N HIS A 67 10.06 -14.20 29.87
CA HIS A 67 10.45 -15.24 28.93
C HIS A 67 11.63 -14.80 28.06
N LYS A 68 12.41 -15.78 27.61
CA LYS A 68 13.53 -15.55 26.69
C LYS A 68 13.10 -15.76 25.24
N PHE A 69 13.89 -15.18 24.32
CA PHE A 69 13.70 -15.32 22.88
C PHE A 69 13.69 -16.80 22.42
N ASP A 70 14.53 -17.62 23.00
CA ASP A 70 14.71 -19.04 22.68
C ASP A 70 13.85 -19.98 23.53
N ASP A 71 13.21 -19.46 24.60
CA ASP A 71 12.39 -20.26 25.50
C ASP A 71 11.14 -19.54 26.01
N PHE A 72 9.99 -19.93 25.45
CA PHE A 72 8.68 -19.41 25.81
C PHE A 72 7.57 -20.44 25.52
N PRO A 73 6.45 -20.41 26.24
CA PRO A 73 5.32 -21.33 25.99
C PRO A 73 4.57 -20.98 24.70
N THR A 74 4.00 -21.97 24.04
CA THR A 74 3.20 -21.78 22.81
C THR A 74 2.07 -20.75 22.98
N THR A 75 1.50 -20.64 24.19
CA THR A 75 0.42 -19.70 24.51
C THR A 75 0.87 -18.25 24.50
N LEU A 76 2.16 -17.97 24.63
CA LEU A 76 2.68 -16.60 24.69
C LEU A 76 2.43 -15.82 23.40
N PHE A 77 2.49 -16.49 22.25
CA PHE A 77 2.18 -15.85 20.96
C PHE A 77 0.71 -15.44 20.87
N GLY A 78 -0.20 -16.22 21.46
CA GLY A 78 -1.61 -15.83 21.60
C GLY A 78 -1.78 -14.58 22.48
N SER A 79 -1.05 -14.51 23.60
CA SER A 79 -1.00 -13.33 24.49
C SER A 79 -0.44 -12.10 23.79
N TYR A 80 0.60 -12.27 22.97
CA TYR A 80 1.14 -11.21 22.12
C TYR A 80 0.10 -10.68 21.11
N LEU A 81 -0.64 -11.56 20.43
CA LEU A 81 -1.70 -11.14 19.52
C LEU A 81 -2.85 -10.41 20.27
N SER A 82 -3.14 -10.84 21.50
CA SER A 82 -4.09 -10.14 22.36
C SER A 82 -3.58 -8.74 22.73
N TYR A 83 -2.33 -8.63 23.17
CA TYR A 83 -1.69 -7.35 23.45
C TYR A 83 -1.73 -6.38 22.25
N LEU A 84 -1.44 -6.85 21.06
CA LEU A 84 -1.55 -6.02 19.84
C LEU A 84 -2.98 -5.52 19.58
N ARG A 85 -3.98 -6.29 19.99
CA ARG A 85 -5.40 -5.96 19.79
C ARG A 85 -5.94 -5.00 20.84
N THR A 86 -5.59 -5.22 22.11
CA THR A 86 -6.18 -4.47 23.24
C THR A 86 -5.25 -3.40 23.80
N GLY A 87 -3.95 -3.48 23.54
CA GLY A 87 -2.93 -2.66 24.19
C GLY A 87 -2.60 -3.08 25.61
N ASP A 88 -3.22 -4.16 26.14
CA ASP A 88 -3.03 -4.63 27.51
C ASP A 88 -1.99 -5.76 27.54
N LEU A 89 -0.99 -5.62 28.41
CA LEU A 89 0.04 -6.64 28.59
C LEU A 89 -0.54 -7.90 29.25
N PRO A 90 0.05 -9.08 29.00
CA PRO A 90 -0.39 -10.33 29.60
C PRO A 90 -0.45 -10.25 31.13
N GLY A 91 -1.53 -10.76 31.73
CA GLY A 91 -1.72 -10.72 33.20
C GLY A 91 -2.19 -9.38 33.77
N THR A 92 -2.38 -8.34 32.96
CA THR A 92 -2.99 -7.09 33.41
C THR A 92 -4.49 -7.15 33.18
N THR A 93 -5.28 -7.05 34.24
CA THR A 93 -6.74 -6.96 34.16
C THR A 93 -7.14 -5.50 34.27
N ARG A 94 -7.74 -4.94 33.23
CA ARG A 94 -8.41 -3.64 33.33
C ARG A 94 -9.84 -3.84 33.84
N ILE A 95 -10.19 -3.08 34.86
CA ILE A 95 -11.57 -2.94 35.30
C ILE A 95 -12.17 -1.77 34.49
N GLY A 96 -13.03 -2.06 33.53
CA GLY A 96 -13.71 -1.06 32.67
C GLY A 96 -14.14 -1.64 31.32
N THR A 97 -15.00 -0.89 30.61
CA THR A 97 -15.41 -1.25 29.24
C THR A 97 -14.20 -1.21 28.29
N PRO A 98 -14.07 -2.18 27.37
CA PRO A 98 -13.04 -2.15 26.34
C PRO A 98 -13.15 -0.86 25.53
N ASP A 99 -12.07 -0.10 25.49
CA ASP A 99 -11.95 1.06 24.60
C ASP A 99 -11.63 0.56 23.19
N GLU A 100 -12.66 0.39 22.38
CA GLU A 100 -12.52 -0.09 20.98
C GLU A 100 -11.69 0.86 20.12
N SER A 101 -11.52 2.12 20.52
CA SER A 101 -10.70 3.10 19.79
C SER A 101 -9.20 2.83 19.84
N ARG A 102 -8.72 2.00 20.78
CA ARG A 102 -7.31 1.65 20.95
C ARG A 102 -6.87 0.39 20.20
N GLY A 103 -7.80 -0.34 19.63
CA GLY A 103 -7.54 -1.59 18.93
C GLY A 103 -6.78 -1.38 17.61
N MET A 104 -5.75 -2.17 17.40
CA MET A 104 -5.03 -2.17 16.11
C MET A 104 -5.90 -2.78 15.02
N ALA A 105 -5.94 -2.14 13.84
CA ALA A 105 -6.62 -2.68 12.67
C ALA A 105 -6.15 -4.11 12.33
N ALA A 106 -7.08 -4.97 11.91
CA ALA A 106 -6.84 -6.38 11.64
C ALA A 106 -5.64 -6.67 10.72
N ALA A 107 -5.49 -5.86 9.66
CA ALA A 107 -4.36 -5.98 8.72
C ALA A 107 -3.01 -5.64 9.37
N SER A 108 -2.97 -4.65 10.26
CA SER A 108 -1.76 -4.28 11.00
C SER A 108 -1.37 -5.34 12.01
N LEU A 109 -2.34 -5.93 12.69
CA LEU A 109 -2.14 -7.05 13.62
C LEU A 109 -1.58 -8.27 12.88
N GLN A 110 -2.16 -8.62 11.73
CA GLN A 110 -1.68 -9.73 10.91
C GLN A 110 -0.23 -9.50 10.45
N ARG A 111 0.10 -8.29 10.01
CA ARG A 111 1.45 -7.93 9.56
C ARG A 111 2.47 -8.00 10.69
N ARG A 112 2.13 -7.50 11.89
CA ARG A 112 3.02 -7.59 13.06
C ARG A 112 3.20 -9.03 13.53
N GLY A 113 2.14 -9.85 13.52
CA GLY A 113 2.24 -11.28 13.80
C GLY A 113 3.13 -12.00 12.80
N ALA A 114 2.98 -11.71 11.51
CA ALA A 114 3.83 -12.26 10.46
C ALA A 114 5.32 -11.92 10.63
N ALA A 115 5.65 -10.73 11.16
CA ALA A 115 7.03 -10.34 11.44
C ALA A 115 7.71 -11.30 12.43
N VAL A 116 7.03 -11.63 13.52
CA VAL A 116 7.55 -12.58 14.55
C VAL A 116 7.68 -13.98 13.96
N LEU A 117 6.65 -14.47 13.28
CA LEU A 117 6.69 -15.79 12.65
C LEU A 117 7.82 -15.91 11.61
N SER A 118 7.99 -14.89 10.78
CA SER A 118 9.05 -14.86 9.76
C SER A 118 10.44 -14.79 10.37
N MET A 119 10.60 -14.08 11.49
CA MET A 119 11.86 -14.04 12.24
C MET A 119 12.22 -15.42 12.80
N TYR A 120 11.31 -16.12 13.45
CA TYR A 120 11.60 -17.46 13.96
C TYR A 120 11.85 -18.48 12.88
N LYS A 121 11.23 -18.33 11.71
CA LYS A 121 11.56 -19.13 10.55
C LYS A 121 12.99 -18.88 10.08
N TYR A 122 13.41 -17.60 9.99
CA TYR A 122 14.79 -17.24 9.66
C TYR A 122 15.80 -17.88 10.64
N PHE A 123 15.55 -17.77 11.95
CA PHE A 123 16.44 -18.35 12.96
C PHE A 123 16.43 -19.88 12.97
N ALA A 124 15.32 -20.52 12.61
CA ALA A 124 15.29 -21.97 12.44
C ALA A 124 16.14 -22.42 11.24
N ASP A 125 16.09 -21.67 10.14
CA ASP A 125 16.82 -21.98 8.90
C ASP A 125 18.32 -21.59 9.01
N ALA A 126 18.66 -20.48 9.65
CA ALA A 126 20.01 -19.94 9.70
C ALA A 126 20.83 -20.37 10.95
N HIS A 127 20.17 -20.66 12.07
CA HIS A 127 20.81 -20.93 13.36
C HIS A 127 20.29 -22.20 14.04
N ASP A 128 19.56 -23.07 13.35
CA ASP A 128 18.98 -24.29 13.89
C ASP A 128 18.11 -24.10 15.15
N LEU A 129 17.50 -22.91 15.30
CA LEU A 129 16.64 -22.58 16.44
C LEU A 129 15.26 -23.26 16.31
N LEU A 130 15.25 -24.60 16.37
CA LEU A 130 14.06 -25.40 16.05
C LEU A 130 13.01 -25.42 17.18
N THR A 131 13.42 -25.28 18.45
CA THR A 131 12.48 -25.36 19.58
C THR A 131 11.44 -24.24 19.58
N PRO A 132 11.79 -22.94 19.55
CA PRO A 132 10.81 -21.87 19.42
C PRO A 132 10.00 -21.94 18.13
N TYR A 133 10.65 -22.34 17.03
CA TYR A 133 9.98 -22.52 15.75
C TYR A 133 8.84 -23.55 15.84
N ARG A 134 9.09 -24.75 16.39
CA ARG A 134 8.08 -25.79 16.57
C ARG A 134 6.95 -25.38 17.51
N ARG A 135 7.17 -24.42 18.41
CA ARG A 135 6.13 -23.87 19.30
C ARG A 135 5.18 -22.93 18.57
N LEU A 136 5.62 -22.33 17.46
CA LEU A 136 4.84 -21.40 16.65
C LEU A 136 4.19 -22.03 15.43
N PHE A 137 4.80 -23.12 14.91
CA PHE A 137 4.34 -23.81 13.72
C PHE A 137 3.97 -25.26 14.05
N SER A 138 2.81 -25.70 13.60
CA SER A 138 2.40 -27.09 13.72
C SER A 138 2.77 -27.85 12.47
N SER A 139 3.40 -29.02 12.67
CA SER A 139 3.60 -30.04 11.64
C SER A 139 2.37 -30.92 11.43
N HIS A 140 1.22 -30.58 12.01
CA HIS A 140 0.01 -31.35 11.81
C HIS A 140 -0.31 -31.32 10.31
N ALA A 141 0.10 -32.40 9.62
CA ALA A 141 -0.56 -32.78 8.39
C ALA A 141 -2.06 -32.82 8.73
N ARG A 142 -2.81 -31.78 8.37
CA ARG A 142 -4.27 -31.90 8.35
C ARG A 142 -4.51 -33.16 7.54
N ALA A 143 -5.13 -34.15 8.18
CA ALA A 143 -5.70 -35.27 7.47
C ALA A 143 -6.35 -34.65 6.25
N ALA A 144 -5.76 -34.91 5.08
CA ALA A 144 -6.24 -34.40 3.82
C ALA A 144 -7.74 -34.62 3.86
N ARG A 145 -8.54 -33.54 3.71
CA ARG A 145 -9.95 -33.72 3.45
C ARG A 145 -9.99 -34.81 2.43
N ARG A 146 -10.64 -35.91 2.79
CA ARG A 146 -10.73 -37.14 1.97
C ARG A 146 -11.10 -36.78 0.55
N ASN A 147 -10.08 -36.45 -0.25
CA ASN A 147 -10.21 -36.49 -1.68
C ASN A 147 -10.14 -37.98 -2.03
N PRO A 148 -11.20 -38.60 -2.53
CA PRO A 148 -11.20 -40.01 -2.90
C PRO A 148 -10.06 -40.37 -3.84
N TYR A 149 -9.50 -39.41 -4.54
CA TYR A 149 -8.39 -39.57 -5.49
C TYR A 149 -7.01 -39.29 -4.88
N ALA A 150 -6.91 -38.94 -3.59
CA ALA A 150 -5.63 -38.66 -2.93
C ALA A 150 -4.67 -39.85 -2.95
N GLY A 151 -5.19 -41.06 -2.96
CA GLY A 151 -4.41 -42.29 -3.07
C GLY A 151 -3.76 -42.49 -4.45
N PHE A 152 -4.41 -42.02 -5.50
CA PHE A 152 -3.90 -42.18 -6.88
C PHE A 152 -2.83 -41.14 -7.21
N LEU A 153 -2.86 -39.97 -6.56
CA LEU A 153 -1.92 -38.83 -6.77
C LEU A 153 -0.75 -38.85 -5.76
N THR A 154 -0.66 -39.83 -4.88
CA THR A 154 0.44 -39.99 -3.93
C THR A 154 1.73 -40.33 -4.70
N GLY A 155 2.56 -39.32 -4.93
CA GLY A 155 3.84 -39.45 -5.63
C GLY A 155 4.01 -38.54 -6.84
N ILE A 156 2.93 -37.93 -7.32
CA ILE A 156 2.97 -37.01 -8.48
C ILE A 156 2.83 -35.57 -8.00
N GLY A 157 3.89 -35.03 -7.43
CA GLY A 157 3.99 -33.60 -7.03
C GLY A 157 4.87 -33.39 -5.82
N PRO A 158 5.52 -32.25 -5.68
CA PRO A 158 6.35 -31.98 -4.51
C PRO A 158 5.45 -31.97 -3.27
N ARG A 159 5.69 -32.91 -2.33
CA ARG A 159 5.18 -32.81 -0.96
C ARG A 159 5.76 -31.57 -0.28
N ARG A 160 5.23 -30.39 -0.59
CA ARG A 160 5.42 -29.22 0.26
C ARG A 160 4.59 -29.46 1.53
N GLN A 161 5.24 -29.98 2.56
CA GLN A 161 4.72 -29.88 3.92
C GLN A 161 4.65 -28.40 4.24
N HIS A 162 3.51 -27.77 4.00
CA HIS A 162 3.27 -26.39 4.41
C HIS A 162 3.05 -26.40 5.93
N GLU A 163 4.14 -26.22 6.66
CA GLU A 163 4.06 -25.89 8.08
C GLU A 163 3.22 -24.64 8.26
N GLN A 164 2.21 -24.72 9.11
CA GLN A 164 1.26 -23.64 9.28
C GLN A 164 1.37 -23.07 10.69
N PRO A 165 1.32 -21.74 10.85
CA PRO A 165 1.27 -21.13 12.17
C PRO A 165 0.12 -21.73 12.99
N ILE A 166 0.39 -22.04 14.27
CA ILE A 166 -0.61 -22.58 15.20
C ILE A 166 -1.77 -21.60 15.38
N TYR A 167 -1.44 -20.30 15.50
CA TYR A 167 -2.42 -19.22 15.56
C TYR A 167 -2.73 -18.71 14.17
N ARG A 168 -3.87 -19.13 13.65
CA ARG A 168 -4.39 -18.68 12.36
C ARG A 168 -5.61 -17.80 12.59
N ARG A 169 -5.50 -16.53 12.20
CA ARG A 169 -6.70 -15.70 12.13
C ARG A 169 -7.44 -15.99 10.83
N ARG A 170 -8.74 -16.25 10.92
CA ARG A 170 -9.59 -16.21 9.73
C ARG A 170 -9.57 -14.79 9.19
N SER A 171 -9.29 -14.62 7.90
CA SER A 171 -9.58 -13.35 7.23
C SER A 171 -11.06 -13.03 7.46
N PRO A 172 -11.43 -11.80 7.82
CA PRO A 172 -12.83 -11.42 7.81
C PRO A 172 -13.41 -11.74 6.43
N ASN A 173 -14.72 -12.04 6.39
CA ASN A 173 -15.44 -12.21 5.14
C ASN A 173 -15.05 -11.08 4.19
N ARG A 174 -14.88 -11.39 2.91
CA ARG A 174 -14.59 -10.40 1.86
C ARG A 174 -15.57 -9.24 2.02
N THR A 175 -15.07 -8.11 2.49
CA THR A 175 -15.77 -6.85 2.37
C THR A 175 -15.68 -6.43 0.90
N GLU A 176 -16.75 -5.88 0.37
CA GLU A 176 -16.74 -5.27 -0.95
C GLU A 176 -15.56 -4.30 -1.08
N THR A 177 -14.90 -4.34 -2.23
CA THR A 177 -13.78 -3.44 -2.47
C THR A 177 -14.31 -2.02 -2.57
N PRO A 178 -13.85 -1.06 -1.76
CA PRO A 178 -14.38 0.29 -1.77
C PRO A 178 -14.05 1.01 -3.07
N VAL A 179 -15.04 1.66 -3.66
CA VAL A 179 -14.93 2.43 -4.90
C VAL A 179 -15.49 3.84 -4.72
N LEU A 180 -14.98 4.79 -5.49
CA LEU A 180 -15.52 6.14 -5.58
C LEU A 180 -16.55 6.18 -6.72
N LEU A 181 -17.66 6.85 -6.50
CA LEU A 181 -18.63 7.16 -7.55
C LEU A 181 -18.05 8.25 -8.48
N PRO A 182 -18.49 8.33 -9.75
CA PRO A 182 -18.00 9.35 -10.70
C PRO A 182 -18.11 10.76 -10.13
N GLN A 183 -19.24 11.12 -9.52
CA GLN A 183 -19.43 12.43 -8.91
C GLN A 183 -18.45 12.70 -7.77
N GLN A 184 -18.11 11.69 -6.97
CA GLN A 184 -17.13 11.83 -5.89
C GLN A 184 -15.71 12.07 -6.43
N VAL A 185 -15.37 11.41 -7.55
CA VAL A 185 -14.09 11.70 -8.24
C VAL A 185 -14.06 13.15 -8.71
N ILE A 186 -15.12 13.63 -9.33
CA ILE A 186 -15.23 15.04 -9.78
C ILE A 186 -15.10 15.99 -8.59
N THR A 187 -15.84 15.75 -7.50
CA THR A 187 -15.75 16.55 -6.27
C THR A 187 -14.32 16.64 -5.75
N ILE A 188 -13.58 15.53 -5.72
CA ILE A 188 -12.17 15.51 -5.27
C ILE A 188 -11.29 16.34 -6.21
N LEU A 189 -11.44 16.18 -7.52
CA LEU A 189 -10.67 16.94 -8.50
C LEU A 189 -10.96 18.45 -8.41
N ASP A 190 -12.21 18.82 -8.33
CA ASP A 190 -12.65 20.22 -8.28
C ASP A 190 -12.29 20.90 -6.98
N SER A 191 -12.16 20.15 -5.87
CA SER A 191 -11.61 20.65 -4.59
C SER A 191 -10.14 21.08 -4.68
N CYS A 192 -9.43 20.67 -5.73
CA CYS A 192 -8.04 21.03 -5.94
C CYS A 192 -7.90 22.28 -6.82
N SER A 193 -8.56 22.28 -7.97
CA SER A 193 -8.57 23.36 -8.97
C SER A 193 -9.75 23.13 -9.92
N THR A 194 -10.38 24.19 -10.41
CA THR A 194 -11.47 24.12 -11.39
C THR A 194 -11.07 24.86 -12.67
N GLN A 195 -11.72 24.52 -13.77
CA GLN A 195 -11.54 25.22 -15.03
C GLN A 195 -12.70 26.19 -15.24
N GLN A 196 -12.40 27.47 -15.55
CA GLN A 196 -13.39 28.48 -15.88
C GLN A 196 -12.98 29.13 -17.21
N SER A 197 -13.87 29.08 -18.20
CA SER A 197 -13.61 29.65 -19.54
C SER A 197 -12.26 29.20 -20.15
N GLY A 198 -11.96 27.90 -20.03
CA GLY A 198 -10.71 27.33 -20.56
C GLY A 198 -9.44 27.57 -19.72
N THR A 199 -9.52 28.36 -18.65
CA THR A 199 -8.38 28.67 -17.80
C THR A 199 -8.52 27.99 -16.43
N TRP A 200 -7.45 27.39 -15.94
CA TRP A 200 -7.43 26.76 -14.62
C TRP A 200 -7.38 27.82 -13.52
N THR A 201 -8.28 27.69 -12.55
CA THR A 201 -8.40 28.63 -11.43
C THR A 201 -7.60 28.10 -10.23
N GLY A 202 -7.03 29.03 -9.47
CA GLY A 202 -6.30 28.72 -8.25
C GLY A 202 -4.78 28.74 -8.42
N SER A 203 -4.07 28.15 -7.48
CA SER A 203 -2.61 28.13 -7.46
C SER A 203 -2.04 26.96 -8.26
N ALA A 204 -0.78 27.05 -8.69
CA ALA A 204 -0.06 25.93 -9.26
C ALA A 204 -0.03 24.68 -8.35
N ALA A 205 -0.06 24.87 -7.03
CA ALA A 205 -0.18 23.78 -6.09
C ALA A 205 -1.56 23.10 -6.17
N GLY A 206 -2.63 23.87 -6.38
CA GLY A 206 -3.96 23.30 -6.63
C GLY A 206 -4.02 22.50 -7.93
N LEU A 207 -3.44 23.03 -9.01
CA LEU A 207 -3.37 22.32 -10.29
C LEU A 207 -2.49 21.06 -10.20
N ARG A 208 -1.37 21.10 -9.46
CA ARG A 208 -0.55 19.93 -9.14
C ARG A 208 -1.38 18.85 -8.44
N ASP A 209 -2.15 19.23 -7.43
CA ASP A 209 -2.95 18.29 -6.65
C ASP A 209 -4.07 17.70 -7.52
N ARG A 210 -4.71 18.50 -8.38
CA ARG A 210 -5.67 18.01 -9.37
C ARG A 210 -5.04 17.03 -10.33
N LEU A 211 -3.89 17.36 -10.91
CA LEU A 211 -3.13 16.47 -11.78
C LEU A 211 -2.80 15.14 -11.08
N PHE A 212 -2.39 15.21 -9.81
CA PHE A 212 -2.06 14.03 -9.03
C PHE A 212 -3.26 13.06 -8.92
N PHE A 213 -4.42 13.56 -8.52
CA PHE A 213 -5.63 12.72 -8.41
C PHE A 213 -6.16 12.30 -9.77
N ALA A 214 -6.05 13.13 -10.82
CA ALA A 214 -6.42 12.76 -12.19
C ALA A 214 -5.53 11.61 -12.72
N VAL A 215 -4.22 11.66 -12.48
CA VAL A 215 -3.30 10.55 -12.79
C VAL A 215 -3.72 9.28 -12.07
N LEU A 216 -4.07 9.32 -10.79
CA LEU A 216 -4.55 8.14 -10.07
C LEU A 216 -5.87 7.60 -10.63
N ALA A 217 -6.81 8.49 -10.95
CA ALA A 217 -8.13 8.12 -11.47
C ALA A 217 -8.02 7.44 -12.84
N GLU A 218 -7.27 8.04 -13.76
CA GLU A 218 -7.19 7.59 -15.14
C GLU A 218 -6.28 6.38 -15.35
N THR A 219 -5.23 6.25 -14.54
CA THR A 219 -4.23 5.19 -14.72
C THR A 219 -4.36 4.02 -13.75
N GLY A 220 -5.03 4.23 -12.62
CA GLY A 220 -5.10 3.25 -11.53
C GLY A 220 -3.74 2.91 -10.90
N MET A 221 -2.70 3.72 -11.13
CA MET A 221 -1.39 3.49 -10.52
C MET A 221 -1.42 3.69 -9.01
N ARG A 222 -0.42 3.13 -8.31
CA ARG A 222 -0.28 3.34 -6.87
C ARG A 222 0.22 4.76 -6.59
N MET A 223 -0.15 5.32 -5.43
CA MET A 223 0.36 6.62 -4.97
C MET A 223 1.90 6.73 -5.05
N GLY A 224 2.62 5.68 -4.63
CA GLY A 224 4.07 5.68 -4.70
C GLY A 224 4.63 5.64 -6.14
N GLU A 225 3.90 5.03 -7.08
CA GLU A 225 4.24 5.06 -8.51
C GLU A 225 4.03 6.47 -9.06
N ALA A 226 2.90 7.11 -8.74
CA ALA A 226 2.60 8.47 -9.16
C ALA A 226 3.64 9.48 -8.64
N LEU A 227 3.95 9.45 -7.34
CA LEU A 227 4.95 10.34 -6.73
C LEU A 227 6.35 10.17 -7.31
N SER A 228 6.66 8.98 -7.87
CA SER A 228 7.97 8.68 -8.47
C SER A 228 8.06 9.05 -9.95
N LEU A 229 6.98 9.56 -10.56
CA LEU A 229 6.98 9.98 -11.96
C LEU A 229 7.89 11.19 -12.17
N ARG A 230 8.60 11.14 -13.30
CA ARG A 230 9.42 12.23 -13.82
C ARG A 230 8.80 12.79 -15.10
N HIS A 231 9.17 14.01 -15.47
CA HIS A 231 8.58 14.64 -16.66
C HIS A 231 8.83 13.83 -17.92
N HIS A 232 10.01 13.23 -18.10
CA HIS A 232 10.29 12.36 -19.25
C HIS A 232 9.51 11.04 -19.28
N ASP A 233 8.80 10.69 -18.19
CA ASP A 233 7.90 9.51 -18.19
C ASP A 233 6.57 9.78 -18.91
N PHE A 234 6.23 11.06 -19.15
CA PHE A 234 5.08 11.47 -19.93
C PHE A 234 5.44 11.55 -21.40
N HIS A 235 5.01 10.57 -22.17
CA HIS A 235 5.21 10.52 -23.64
C HIS A 235 3.96 11.06 -24.32
N ILE A 236 3.90 12.39 -24.48
CA ILE A 236 2.75 13.11 -25.03
C ILE A 236 3.03 13.72 -26.41
N SER A 237 4.27 13.68 -26.88
CA SER A 237 4.70 14.21 -28.17
C SER A 237 5.05 13.07 -29.14
N GLY A 238 4.90 13.28 -30.46
CA GLY A 238 5.38 12.34 -31.47
C GLY A 238 4.31 11.63 -32.29
N GLY A 239 3.04 12.07 -32.25
CA GLY A 239 1.98 11.58 -33.16
C GLY A 239 1.41 10.20 -32.86
N GLY A 240 1.85 9.55 -31.76
CA GLY A 240 1.30 8.30 -31.25
C GLY A 240 0.29 8.54 -30.11
N THR A 241 -0.42 7.48 -29.68
CA THR A 241 -1.29 7.55 -28.50
C THR A 241 -0.49 7.92 -27.26
N PRO A 242 -0.83 8.98 -26.53
CA PRO A 242 -0.13 9.40 -25.32
C PRO A 242 -0.09 8.31 -24.25
N TYR A 243 1.00 8.21 -23.52
CA TYR A 243 1.14 7.25 -22.40
C TYR A 243 2.10 7.75 -21.33
N VAL A 244 1.96 7.19 -20.13
CA VAL A 244 2.89 7.34 -19.02
C VAL A 244 3.67 6.05 -18.86
N GLN A 245 5.01 6.15 -18.78
CA GLN A 245 5.91 5.04 -18.54
C GLN A 245 6.18 4.93 -17.05
N ILE A 246 5.79 3.83 -16.43
CA ILE A 246 6.16 3.56 -15.03
C ILE A 246 7.53 2.89 -15.02
N VAL A 247 8.46 3.42 -14.23
CA VAL A 247 9.83 2.91 -14.07
C VAL A 247 10.14 2.80 -12.58
N ASP A 248 10.71 1.66 -12.15
CA ASP A 248 11.18 1.50 -10.76
C ASP A 248 12.65 1.96 -10.65
N ARG A 249 12.85 3.19 -10.22
CA ARG A 249 14.19 3.77 -10.03
C ARG A 249 14.70 3.61 -8.60
N GLY A 250 13.78 3.54 -7.63
CA GLY A 250 14.12 3.38 -6.20
C GLY A 250 14.83 4.58 -5.57
N ASP A 251 14.93 5.71 -6.27
CA ASP A 251 15.71 6.90 -5.92
C ASP A 251 14.89 8.07 -5.36
N HIS A 252 13.60 7.87 -5.13
CA HIS A 252 12.76 8.91 -4.55
C HIS A 252 13.19 9.20 -3.09
N PRO A 253 13.44 10.48 -2.70
CA PRO A 253 13.99 10.85 -1.38
C PRO A 253 13.17 10.36 -0.19
N HIS A 254 11.86 10.15 -0.39
CA HIS A 254 10.93 9.66 0.64
C HIS A 254 10.61 8.16 0.49
N GLY A 255 11.44 7.40 -0.22
CA GLY A 255 11.30 5.94 -0.36
C GLY A 255 10.09 5.49 -1.18
N MET A 256 9.53 6.37 -2.01
CA MET A 256 8.49 6.01 -2.97
C MET A 256 9.10 5.24 -4.12
N ARG A 257 8.39 4.24 -4.63
CA ARG A 257 8.90 3.40 -5.73
C ARG A 257 7.79 2.64 -6.44
N ALA A 258 8.05 2.23 -7.65
CA ALA A 258 7.19 1.33 -8.42
C ALA A 258 7.50 -0.12 -8.03
N LYS A 259 6.61 -0.74 -7.21
CA LYS A 259 6.79 -2.14 -6.76
C LYS A 259 6.50 -3.20 -7.82
N SER A 260 6.02 -2.82 -9.00
CA SER A 260 5.38 -3.73 -9.97
C SER A 260 6.10 -3.78 -11.32
N GLY A 261 7.37 -3.44 -11.39
CA GLY A 261 8.11 -3.39 -12.66
C GLY A 261 7.63 -2.31 -13.62
N GLY A 262 8.35 -2.15 -14.71
CA GLY A 262 8.07 -1.15 -15.75
C GLY A 262 6.84 -1.51 -16.59
N ARG A 263 5.97 -0.53 -16.86
CA ARG A 263 4.83 -0.68 -17.77
C ARG A 263 4.40 0.65 -18.37
N ARG A 264 3.79 0.57 -19.55
CA ARG A 264 3.15 1.72 -20.21
C ARG A 264 1.65 1.73 -19.87
N ILE A 265 1.13 2.93 -19.60
CA ILE A 265 -0.29 3.15 -19.41
C ILE A 265 -0.72 4.27 -20.35
N PHE A 266 -1.56 3.95 -21.33
CA PHE A 266 -2.13 4.94 -22.24
C PHE A 266 -3.05 5.88 -21.49
N ILE A 267 -3.00 7.16 -21.83
CA ILE A 267 -3.76 8.26 -21.20
C ILE A 267 -4.52 9.05 -22.27
N GLY A 268 -5.59 9.73 -21.85
CA GLY A 268 -6.42 10.56 -22.71
C GLY A 268 -5.94 12.01 -22.80
N ASP A 269 -6.57 12.74 -23.71
CA ASP A 269 -6.20 14.12 -24.02
C ASP A 269 -6.44 15.08 -22.85
N ASP A 270 -7.45 14.81 -22.01
CA ASP A 270 -7.75 15.64 -20.83
C ASP A 270 -6.58 15.62 -19.83
N LEU A 271 -6.02 14.44 -19.56
CA LEU A 271 -4.87 14.30 -18.68
C LEU A 271 -3.62 14.93 -19.30
N VAL A 272 -3.44 14.81 -20.61
CA VAL A 272 -2.37 15.49 -21.35
C VAL A 272 -2.51 17.00 -21.22
N GLY A 273 -3.72 17.52 -21.36
CA GLY A 273 -4.03 18.95 -21.21
C GLY A 273 -3.67 19.48 -19.82
N ILE A 274 -4.14 18.82 -18.77
CA ILE A 274 -3.84 19.21 -17.38
C ILE A 274 -2.32 19.14 -17.10
N TYR A 275 -1.65 18.09 -17.57
CA TYR A 275 -0.20 17.94 -17.40
C TYR A 275 0.56 19.06 -18.12
N SER A 276 0.19 19.37 -19.37
CA SER A 276 0.83 20.42 -20.15
C SER A 276 0.68 21.78 -19.49
N GLU A 277 -0.53 22.11 -19.04
CA GLU A 277 -0.80 23.35 -18.32
C GLU A 277 0.01 23.45 -17.02
N PHE A 278 0.09 22.35 -16.26
CA PHE A 278 0.91 22.31 -15.05
C PHE A 278 2.40 22.58 -15.34
N VAL A 279 2.94 21.98 -16.42
CA VAL A 279 4.33 22.23 -16.84
C VAL A 279 4.53 23.70 -17.18
N TRP A 280 3.60 24.32 -17.94
CA TRP A 280 3.67 25.73 -18.24
C TRP A 280 3.64 26.61 -16.98
N GLN A 281 2.83 26.28 -15.99
CA GLN A 281 2.82 27.02 -14.73
C GLN A 281 4.11 26.83 -13.92
N LEU A 282 4.75 25.65 -13.97
CA LEU A 282 6.06 25.44 -13.35
C LEU A 282 7.14 26.31 -14.01
N VAL A 283 7.18 26.34 -15.33
CA VAL A 283 8.14 27.17 -16.10
C VAL A 283 7.86 28.66 -15.82
N ALA A 284 6.61 29.10 -15.83
CA ALA A 284 6.23 30.48 -15.49
C ALA A 284 6.67 30.90 -14.08
N GLN A 285 6.83 29.95 -13.14
CA GLN A 285 7.35 30.17 -11.80
C GLN A 285 8.87 30.01 -11.68
N GLY A 286 9.58 29.84 -12.80
CA GLY A 286 11.03 29.74 -12.87
C GLY A 286 11.58 28.36 -12.45
N ALA A 287 10.79 27.30 -12.56
CA ALA A 287 11.26 25.95 -12.22
C ALA A 287 12.43 25.51 -13.11
N ASP A 288 12.41 25.87 -14.39
CA ASP A 288 13.45 25.61 -15.39
C ASP A 288 14.78 26.36 -15.13
N VAL A 289 14.74 27.41 -14.32
CA VAL A 289 15.93 28.13 -13.89
C VAL A 289 16.56 27.54 -12.63
N VAL A 290 15.74 26.96 -11.75
CA VAL A 290 16.19 26.42 -10.44
C VAL A 290 16.57 24.94 -10.53
N VAL A 291 15.92 24.20 -11.42
CA VAL A 291 16.14 22.76 -11.62
C VAL A 291 17.04 22.56 -12.82
N ASP A 292 18.15 21.86 -12.64
CA ASP A 292 19.17 21.65 -13.69
C ASP A 292 18.61 21.03 -14.98
N ASP A 293 17.74 20.02 -14.83
CA ASP A 293 17.04 19.36 -15.94
C ASP A 293 15.62 19.00 -15.53
N LEU A 294 14.66 19.81 -15.98
CA LEU A 294 13.25 19.59 -15.70
C LEU A 294 12.75 18.23 -16.24
N SER A 295 13.30 17.75 -17.35
CA SER A 295 12.85 16.49 -17.97
C SER A 295 13.07 15.29 -17.05
N THR A 296 14.18 15.25 -16.34
CA THR A 296 14.54 14.19 -15.39
C THR A 296 14.06 14.46 -13.97
N HIS A 297 13.41 15.61 -13.74
CA HIS A 297 12.91 16.00 -12.43
C HIS A 297 11.55 15.35 -12.12
N PHE A 298 11.20 15.29 -10.82
CA PHE A 298 9.90 14.78 -10.38
C PHE A 298 8.76 15.69 -10.85
N VAL A 299 7.65 15.08 -11.30
CA VAL A 299 6.46 15.82 -11.68
C VAL A 299 5.77 16.42 -10.45
N PHE A 300 5.67 15.65 -9.38
CA PHE A 300 5.01 16.08 -8.15
C PHE A 300 6.04 16.62 -7.15
N VAL A 301 6.08 17.93 -7.05
CA VAL A 301 7.08 18.68 -6.26
C VAL A 301 6.41 19.62 -5.24
N ASN A 302 7.16 20.01 -4.23
CA ASN A 302 6.73 21.04 -3.28
C ASN A 302 6.72 22.42 -3.94
N LEU A 303 5.60 23.16 -3.80
CA LEU A 303 5.43 24.49 -4.37
C LEU A 303 5.16 25.57 -3.32
N VAL A 304 4.77 25.20 -2.09
CA VAL A 304 4.29 26.13 -1.07
C VAL A 304 5.13 26.06 0.20
N ARG A 305 5.41 24.88 0.72
CA ARG A 305 6.12 24.69 1.99
C ARG A 305 7.36 23.84 1.80
N GLY A 306 8.42 24.15 2.56
CA GLY A 306 9.70 23.46 2.50
C GLY A 306 10.55 23.91 1.32
N GLU A 307 11.49 23.09 0.92
CA GLU A 307 12.35 23.31 -0.25
C GLU A 307 11.51 23.30 -1.52
N LYS A 308 11.52 24.42 -2.25
CA LYS A 308 10.75 24.57 -3.47
C LYS A 308 11.28 23.63 -4.54
N TYR A 309 10.40 23.01 -5.26
CA TYR A 309 10.67 21.97 -6.29
C TYR A 309 11.26 20.65 -5.77
N ALA A 310 11.53 20.47 -4.47
CA ALA A 310 11.87 19.17 -3.93
C ALA A 310 10.70 18.16 -4.12
N ALA A 311 11.02 16.87 -4.26
CA ALA A 311 10.05 15.81 -4.44
C ALA A 311 8.97 15.83 -3.34
N MET A 312 7.70 15.73 -3.72
CA MET A 312 6.56 15.79 -2.81
C MET A 312 6.54 14.58 -1.86
N ARG A 313 6.27 14.84 -0.58
CA ARG A 313 6.16 13.80 0.45
C ARG A 313 4.80 13.09 0.38
N PRO A 314 4.73 11.80 0.72
CA PRO A 314 3.45 11.09 0.83
C PRO A 314 2.49 11.75 1.83
N GLU A 315 3.02 12.30 2.92
CA GLU A 315 2.23 12.98 3.96
C GLU A 315 1.47 14.18 3.37
N THR A 316 2.06 14.92 2.43
CA THR A 316 1.40 16.04 1.74
C THR A 316 0.13 15.60 1.01
N VAL A 317 0.13 14.39 0.43
CA VAL A 317 -1.07 13.82 -0.20
C VAL A 317 -2.15 13.52 0.83
N TYR A 318 -1.78 12.93 1.97
CA TYR A 318 -2.74 12.64 3.04
C TYR A 318 -3.28 13.90 3.70
N ASP A 319 -2.44 14.93 3.93
CA ASP A 319 -2.88 16.24 4.42
C ASP A 319 -3.93 16.85 3.47
N LYS A 320 -3.73 16.72 2.15
CA LYS A 320 -4.71 17.17 1.15
C LYS A 320 -6.00 16.35 1.19
N VAL A 321 -5.90 15.02 1.34
CA VAL A 321 -7.06 14.13 1.51
C VAL A 321 -7.87 14.54 2.74
N ASP A 322 -7.21 14.78 3.86
CA ASP A 322 -7.88 15.18 5.10
C ASP A 322 -8.54 16.56 4.99
N ALA A 323 -7.89 17.50 4.30
CA ALA A 323 -8.48 18.81 4.00
C ALA A 323 -9.74 18.68 3.11
N ILE A 324 -9.72 17.83 2.08
CA ILE A 324 -10.89 17.59 1.23
C ILE A 324 -12.03 16.95 2.04
N LYS A 325 -11.74 15.94 2.86
CA LYS A 325 -12.75 15.30 3.74
C LYS A 325 -13.41 16.29 4.70
N ALA A 326 -12.62 17.23 5.23
CA ALA A 326 -13.15 18.23 6.15
C ALA A 326 -14.14 19.20 5.49
N THR A 327 -14.06 19.39 4.17
CA THR A 327 -14.91 20.32 3.42
C THR A 327 -16.05 19.65 2.66
N HIS A 328 -16.03 18.34 2.46
CA HIS A 328 -16.98 17.58 1.66
C HIS A 328 -17.53 16.38 2.42
N SER A 329 -18.67 16.55 3.07
CA SER A 329 -19.35 15.49 3.83
C SER A 329 -20.05 14.44 2.97
N ASP A 330 -20.18 14.66 1.67
CA ASP A 330 -20.70 13.74 0.67
C ASP A 330 -19.69 12.67 0.25
N LEU A 331 -18.42 12.86 0.60
CA LEU A 331 -17.37 11.86 0.37
C LEU A 331 -17.33 10.82 1.50
N PRO A 332 -17.02 9.54 1.19
CA PRO A 332 -16.84 8.53 2.22
C PRO A 332 -15.73 8.93 3.20
N ALA A 333 -15.98 8.84 4.52
CA ALA A 333 -15.01 9.28 5.54
C ALA A 333 -13.67 8.54 5.46
N GLU A 334 -13.69 7.27 5.05
CA GLU A 334 -12.51 6.40 4.99
C GLU A 334 -11.77 6.44 3.66
N TRP A 335 -12.23 7.22 2.66
CA TRP A 335 -11.59 7.19 1.36
C TRP A 335 -10.09 7.57 1.43
N THR A 336 -9.31 6.93 0.59
CA THR A 336 -7.86 7.15 0.48
C THR A 336 -7.46 7.19 -0.99
N PRO A 337 -6.25 7.66 -1.34
CA PRO A 337 -5.76 7.60 -2.72
C PRO A 337 -5.80 6.20 -3.34
N HIS A 338 -5.79 5.14 -2.52
CA HIS A 338 -5.88 3.77 -3.02
C HIS A 338 -7.26 3.42 -3.61
N TRP A 339 -8.32 4.12 -3.19
CA TRP A 339 -9.66 3.93 -3.75
C TRP A 339 -9.75 4.28 -5.23
N PHE A 340 -8.97 5.26 -5.70
CA PHE A 340 -8.89 5.55 -7.15
C PHE A 340 -8.48 4.32 -7.96
N ARG A 341 -7.52 3.56 -7.44
CA ARG A 341 -7.07 2.33 -8.10
C ARG A 341 -8.15 1.26 -8.10
N HIS A 342 -8.90 1.11 -7.01
CA HIS A 342 -10.04 0.21 -6.95
C HIS A 342 -11.14 0.64 -7.93
N THR A 343 -11.45 1.93 -7.94
CA THR A 343 -12.42 2.52 -8.85
C THR A 343 -12.05 2.28 -10.32
N HIS A 344 -10.79 2.57 -10.68
CA HIS A 344 -10.28 2.35 -12.02
C HIS A 344 -10.37 0.88 -12.46
N ALA A 345 -9.96 -0.04 -11.60
CA ALA A 345 -10.03 -1.47 -11.89
C ALA A 345 -11.48 -1.96 -12.05
N THR A 346 -12.37 -1.52 -11.15
CA THR A 346 -13.79 -1.85 -11.19
C THR A 346 -14.43 -1.31 -12.47
N ALA A 347 -14.18 -0.04 -12.84
CA ALA A 347 -14.70 0.56 -14.06
C ALA A 347 -14.24 -0.20 -15.32
N LEU A 348 -12.97 -0.59 -15.41
CA LEU A 348 -12.46 -1.38 -16.53
C LEU A 348 -13.12 -2.76 -16.62
N LEU A 349 -13.25 -3.47 -15.50
CA LEU A 349 -13.90 -4.79 -15.50
C LEU A 349 -15.37 -4.70 -15.88
N LEU A 350 -16.08 -3.68 -15.41
CA LEU A 350 -17.47 -3.42 -15.76
C LEU A 350 -17.65 -2.98 -17.22
N SER A 351 -16.65 -2.32 -17.80
CA SER A 351 -16.65 -2.01 -19.26
C SER A 351 -16.34 -3.24 -20.13
N GLY A 352 -16.13 -4.42 -19.54
CA GLY A 352 -15.83 -5.66 -20.25
C GLY A 352 -14.34 -5.88 -20.55
N ALA A 353 -13.44 -5.09 -19.98
CA ALA A 353 -12.00 -5.32 -20.17
C ALA A 353 -11.58 -6.68 -19.56
N PRO A 354 -10.84 -7.50 -20.32
CA PRO A 354 -10.39 -8.80 -19.81
C PRO A 354 -9.53 -8.67 -18.54
N PRO A 355 -9.72 -9.53 -17.52
CA PRO A 355 -8.99 -9.44 -16.24
C PRO A 355 -7.48 -9.38 -16.37
N HIS A 356 -6.88 -10.06 -17.35
CA HIS A 356 -5.44 -10.02 -17.59
C HIS A 356 -4.95 -8.66 -18.13
N VAL A 357 -5.79 -7.94 -18.87
CA VAL A 357 -5.51 -6.56 -19.33
C VAL A 357 -5.53 -5.61 -18.13
N VAL A 358 -6.54 -5.72 -17.27
CA VAL A 358 -6.65 -4.95 -16.02
C VAL A 358 -5.46 -5.26 -15.11
N MET A 359 -5.12 -6.54 -14.92
CA MET A 359 -3.94 -6.98 -14.19
C MET A 359 -2.66 -6.30 -14.68
N ARG A 360 -2.41 -6.35 -16.00
CA ARG A 360 -1.22 -5.74 -16.62
C ARG A 360 -1.20 -4.22 -16.42
N ARG A 361 -2.32 -3.54 -16.62
CA ARG A 361 -2.45 -2.09 -16.44
C ARG A 361 -2.17 -1.68 -15.00
N LEU A 362 -2.70 -2.41 -14.03
CA LEU A 362 -2.48 -2.18 -12.61
C LEU A 362 -1.08 -2.63 -12.14
N GLY A 363 -0.39 -3.51 -12.86
CA GLY A 363 0.87 -4.10 -12.43
C GLY A 363 0.68 -5.07 -11.25
N HIS A 364 -0.32 -5.95 -11.31
CA HIS A 364 -0.40 -7.10 -10.43
C HIS A 364 0.47 -8.21 -10.98
N ALA A 365 1.25 -8.86 -10.11
CA ALA A 365 2.12 -9.96 -10.53
C ALA A 365 1.34 -11.22 -10.93
N ASP A 366 0.12 -11.37 -10.38
CA ASP A 366 -0.75 -12.51 -10.61
C ASP A 366 -2.20 -12.06 -10.86
N VAL A 367 -2.84 -12.68 -11.85
CA VAL A 367 -4.26 -12.44 -12.18
C VAL A 367 -5.17 -12.83 -11.01
N GLN A 368 -4.79 -13.82 -10.22
CA GLN A 368 -5.53 -14.21 -9.02
C GLN A 368 -5.68 -13.06 -8.02
N THR A 369 -4.69 -12.16 -7.94
CA THR A 369 -4.80 -10.95 -7.14
C THR A 369 -5.93 -10.05 -7.64
N THR A 370 -6.04 -9.85 -8.95
CA THR A 370 -7.15 -9.07 -9.55
C THR A 370 -8.49 -9.77 -9.31
N LEU A 371 -8.60 -11.05 -9.63
CA LEU A 371 -9.83 -11.82 -9.43
C LEU A 371 -10.22 -11.92 -7.95
N SER A 372 -9.26 -12.07 -7.05
CA SER A 372 -9.54 -12.15 -5.62
C SER A 372 -10.07 -10.84 -5.03
N ILE A 373 -9.64 -9.70 -5.55
CA ILE A 373 -10.09 -8.38 -5.09
C ILE A 373 -11.40 -7.99 -5.77
N TYR A 374 -11.53 -8.24 -7.07
CA TYR A 374 -12.62 -7.73 -7.90
C TYR A 374 -13.59 -8.83 -8.39
N GLY A 375 -13.44 -10.10 -7.94
CA GLY A 375 -14.31 -11.20 -8.37
C GLY A 375 -15.80 -11.00 -8.05
N TRP A 376 -16.10 -10.21 -7.02
CA TRP A 376 -17.48 -9.82 -6.69
C TRP A 376 -18.15 -8.99 -7.81
N VAL A 377 -17.35 -8.26 -8.60
CA VAL A 377 -17.86 -7.46 -9.73
C VAL A 377 -18.54 -8.34 -10.78
N THR A 378 -18.01 -9.55 -11.01
CA THR A 378 -18.59 -10.49 -11.99
C THR A 378 -19.85 -11.18 -11.45
N GLU A 379 -19.90 -11.47 -10.17
CA GLU A 379 -21.06 -12.07 -9.51
C GLU A 379 -22.20 -11.05 -9.34
N ASP A 380 -21.87 -9.79 -9.07
CA ASP A 380 -22.83 -8.73 -8.80
C ASP A 380 -23.35 -8.09 -10.09
N ALA A 381 -22.60 -8.18 -11.20
CA ALA A 381 -23.06 -7.75 -12.53
C ALA A 381 -24.24 -8.58 -13.03
N GLU A 382 -24.38 -9.83 -12.60
CA GLU A 382 -25.55 -10.67 -12.88
C GLU A 382 -26.77 -10.26 -12.03
N MET A 383 -26.54 -9.69 -10.84
CA MET A 383 -27.61 -9.40 -9.88
C MET A 383 -28.08 -7.95 -9.88
N ARG A 384 -27.25 -7.00 -10.27
CA ARG A 384 -27.65 -5.59 -10.32
C ARG A 384 -28.09 -5.20 -11.72
N SER A 385 -29.24 -4.53 -11.81
CA SER A 385 -29.78 -4.08 -13.08
C SER A 385 -28.70 -3.36 -13.90
N VAL A 386 -28.43 -3.90 -15.09
CA VAL A 386 -27.49 -3.37 -16.10
C VAL A 386 -27.65 -1.84 -16.36
N GLY A 387 -28.80 -1.26 -15.97
CA GLY A 387 -29.08 0.16 -16.07
C GLY A 387 -28.25 1.07 -15.17
N GLN A 388 -28.04 0.71 -13.90
CA GLN A 388 -27.26 1.53 -12.96
C GLN A 388 -25.77 1.54 -13.33
N TRP A 389 -25.26 0.43 -13.83
CA TRP A 389 -23.87 0.31 -14.26
C TRP A 389 -23.60 0.96 -15.61
N LYS A 390 -24.56 0.92 -16.56
CA LYS A 390 -24.47 1.71 -17.80
C LYS A 390 -24.39 3.21 -17.49
N SER A 391 -25.14 3.67 -16.52
CA SER A 391 -25.10 5.06 -16.05
C SER A 391 -23.74 5.40 -15.39
N TYR A 392 -23.16 4.48 -14.62
CA TYR A 392 -21.85 4.64 -14.00
C TYR A 392 -20.72 4.74 -15.04
N VAL A 393 -20.71 3.85 -16.03
CA VAL A 393 -19.71 3.86 -17.11
C VAL A 393 -19.95 5.02 -18.10
N ALA A 394 -21.19 5.40 -18.32
CA ALA A 394 -21.53 6.57 -19.14
C ALA A 394 -21.09 7.88 -18.47
N GLY A 395 -21.17 7.97 -17.14
CA GLY A 395 -20.59 9.08 -16.38
C GLY A 395 -19.08 9.25 -16.56
N TRP A 396 -18.34 8.14 -16.76
CA TRP A 396 -16.92 8.17 -17.08
C TRP A 396 -16.63 8.55 -18.55
N LYS A 397 -17.47 8.11 -19.49
CA LYS A 397 -17.39 8.54 -20.89
C LYS A 397 -17.78 10.01 -21.07
N GLY A 398 -18.72 10.51 -20.29
CA GLY A 398 -19.12 11.90 -20.28
C GLY A 398 -18.07 12.89 -19.77
N LEU A 399 -17.01 12.43 -19.08
CA LEU A 399 -15.83 13.25 -18.75
C LEU A 399 -14.97 13.53 -20.00
N HIS A 400 -15.11 12.73 -21.07
CA HIS A 400 -14.35 12.84 -22.30
C HIS A 400 -15.17 13.42 -23.48
N GLU A 401 -16.50 13.46 -23.40
CA GLU A 401 -17.39 13.84 -24.51
C GLU A 401 -17.99 15.25 -24.41
N GLN A 402 -17.70 16.04 -23.38
CA GLN A 402 -18.28 17.39 -23.22
C GLN A 402 -17.56 18.51 -23.97
N HIS A 403 -16.67 18.18 -24.92
CA HIS A 403 -15.98 19.17 -25.75
C HIS A 403 -15.95 18.75 -27.23
N GLN A 404 -17.14 18.62 -27.86
CA GLN A 404 -17.30 18.82 -29.32
C GLN A 404 -18.22 20.00 -29.58
#